data_47dadc77b0cf9e1fbcacb09472267b95
#
_entry.id   47dadc77b0cf9e1fbcacb09472267b95
#
_cell.length_a   1.000
_cell.length_b   1.000
_cell.length_c   1.000
_cell.angle_alpha   90.00
_cell.angle_beta   90.00
_cell.angle_gamma   90.00
#
_symmetry.space_group_name_H-M   'P 1'
#
loop_
_entity.id
_entity.type
_entity.pdbx_description
1 polymer ?
#
loop_
_entity_poly.entity_id
_entity_poly.type
_entity_poly.pdbx_seq_one_letter_code
_entity_poly.pdbx_strand_id
1 'polypeptide(L)'
;MAFKGRKRRIAVIAALCCAVVAGAVLWNFPAKRKPLPTPRVFYRDVMLPTTPMKNQGSSSLCWAYAMLATIETEHLVQGDSVNLSVDYVARAYLREQAENQFMKGFPFNGDSNDHLSTRGMAPMLIDLIQTYGLAHYDAYHRGDQADMSVITRKLQKCVDGTMTLPDLRQGVDQILDDGLGPMPQSIFMFGTRYTPLEFAHSVCKEKEWVAMTSFTHHPFYQRFALEVPDNRYHSTFLNVPIDTLMTQIEESVRRGHPVCWEGDISEPRFNWEAGFAQLSDETEEVTQEARQTAFEHHQTTDDHCMSIVGLAHDGEGRRYFIMKNSWGASNQF
;
A
#
# COMPACT_ATOMS: atom_id res chain seq x y z
N MET A 1 -11.89 -6.48 -73.24
CA MET A 1 -11.75 -5.75 -71.92
C MET A 1 -11.39 -6.63 -70.72
N ALA A 2 -11.04 -7.89 -70.85
CA ALA A 2 -10.83 -8.82 -69.73
C ALA A 2 -9.34 -8.95 -69.24
N PHE A 3 -8.37 -8.42 -69.96
CA PHE A 3 -6.95 -8.62 -69.64
C PHE A 3 -6.33 -7.57 -68.68
N LYS A 4 -6.93 -6.38 -68.54
CA LYS A 4 -6.42 -5.33 -67.65
C LYS A 4 -6.73 -5.56 -66.15
N GLY A 5 -7.82 -6.28 -65.83
CA GLY A 5 -8.21 -6.56 -64.46
C GLY A 5 -7.38 -7.63 -63.77
N ARG A 6 -6.82 -8.58 -64.52
CA ARG A 6 -6.03 -9.69 -63.97
C ARG A 6 -4.65 -9.27 -63.52
N LYS A 7 -3.99 -8.38 -64.27
CA LYS A 7 -2.67 -7.81 -63.91
C LYS A 7 -2.73 -6.92 -62.64
N ARG A 8 -3.82 -6.15 -62.44
CA ARG A 8 -4.03 -5.35 -61.23
C ARG A 8 -4.24 -6.22 -59.99
N ARG A 9 -5.02 -7.33 -60.10
CA ARG A 9 -5.24 -8.26 -58.98
C ARG A 9 -3.95 -8.98 -58.57
N ILE A 10 -3.13 -9.41 -59.55
CA ILE A 10 -1.84 -10.05 -59.27
C ILE A 10 -0.86 -9.06 -58.61
N ALA A 11 -0.82 -7.80 -59.04
CA ALA A 11 0.03 -6.77 -58.41
C ALA A 11 -0.40 -6.45 -56.99
N VAL A 12 -1.71 -6.40 -56.68
CA VAL A 12 -2.21 -6.15 -55.32
C VAL A 12 -1.93 -7.34 -54.38
N ILE A 13 -2.09 -8.58 -54.87
CA ILE A 13 -1.78 -9.79 -54.11
C ILE A 13 -0.27 -9.88 -53.84
N ALA A 14 0.57 -9.59 -54.83
CA ALA A 14 2.03 -9.58 -54.63
C ALA A 14 2.46 -8.50 -53.61
N ALA A 15 1.85 -7.30 -53.65
CA ALA A 15 2.15 -6.22 -52.67
C ALA A 15 1.69 -6.59 -51.24
N LEU A 16 0.54 -7.27 -51.11
CA LEU A 16 0.05 -7.77 -49.84
C LEU A 16 0.96 -8.88 -49.25
N CYS A 17 1.39 -9.81 -50.09
CA CYS A 17 2.32 -10.87 -49.69
C CYS A 17 3.69 -10.29 -49.28
N CYS A 18 4.23 -9.29 -49.98
CA CYS A 18 5.45 -8.61 -49.58
C CYS A 18 5.31 -7.82 -48.28
N ALA A 19 4.13 -7.22 -48.05
CA ALA A 19 3.86 -6.51 -46.77
C ALA A 19 3.75 -7.48 -45.58
N VAL A 20 3.15 -8.64 -45.77
CA VAL A 20 3.05 -9.69 -44.74
C VAL A 20 4.42 -10.32 -44.44
N VAL A 21 5.24 -10.58 -45.50
CA VAL A 21 6.61 -11.07 -45.28
C VAL A 21 7.51 -10.04 -44.64
N ALA A 22 7.41 -8.77 -45.04
CA ALA A 22 8.15 -7.68 -44.36
C ALA A 22 7.70 -7.50 -42.91
N GLY A 23 6.39 -7.59 -42.60
CA GLY A 23 5.87 -7.56 -41.24
C GLY A 23 6.35 -8.74 -40.41
N ALA A 24 6.37 -9.95 -40.97
CA ALA A 24 6.86 -11.17 -40.29
C ALA A 24 8.38 -11.14 -40.07
N VAL A 25 9.15 -10.54 -41.00
CA VAL A 25 10.60 -10.35 -40.84
C VAL A 25 10.90 -9.28 -39.78
N LEU A 26 10.10 -8.20 -39.74
CA LEU A 26 10.25 -7.17 -38.68
C LEU A 26 9.85 -7.68 -37.30
N TRP A 27 8.88 -8.62 -37.23
CA TRP A 27 8.47 -9.25 -35.95
C TRP A 27 9.51 -10.24 -35.41
N ASN A 28 10.33 -10.83 -36.27
CA ASN A 28 11.38 -11.77 -35.86
C ASN A 28 12.75 -11.14 -35.61
N PHE A 29 12.90 -9.82 -35.75
CA PHE A 29 14.07 -9.17 -35.20
C PHE A 29 13.97 -9.26 -33.67
N PRO A 30 14.89 -9.97 -32.98
CA PRO A 30 14.93 -9.89 -31.53
C PRO A 30 15.08 -8.41 -31.18
N ALA A 31 14.06 -7.85 -30.51
CA ALA A 31 14.17 -6.51 -29.97
C ALA A 31 15.53 -6.47 -29.26
N LYS A 32 16.42 -5.54 -29.64
CA LYS A 32 17.71 -5.38 -28.98
C LYS A 32 17.37 -5.24 -27.52
N ARG A 33 17.59 -6.29 -26.73
CA ARG A 33 17.44 -6.25 -25.28
C ARG A 33 18.29 -5.06 -24.87
N LYS A 34 17.65 -4.02 -24.30
CA LYS A 34 18.41 -2.96 -23.65
C LYS A 34 19.40 -3.67 -22.73
N PRO A 35 20.69 -3.30 -22.75
CA PRO A 35 21.63 -3.88 -21.81
C PRO A 35 21.01 -3.80 -20.43
N LEU A 36 21.01 -4.90 -19.69
CA LEU A 36 20.61 -4.87 -18.28
C LEU A 36 21.44 -3.76 -17.63
N PRO A 37 20.84 -2.86 -16.88
CA PRO A 37 21.60 -1.84 -16.19
C PRO A 37 22.67 -2.54 -15.36
N THR A 38 23.89 -2.01 -15.38
CA THR A 38 25.00 -2.51 -14.57
C THR A 38 24.50 -2.63 -13.12
N PRO A 39 24.72 -3.78 -12.45
CA PRO A 39 24.26 -3.92 -11.07
C PRO A 39 24.83 -2.78 -10.24
N ARG A 40 23.95 -1.97 -9.65
CA ARG A 40 24.37 -0.92 -8.72
C ARG A 40 24.81 -1.56 -7.41
N VAL A 41 25.90 -1.08 -6.87
CA VAL A 41 26.37 -1.46 -5.55
C VAL A 41 25.88 -0.42 -4.58
N PHE A 42 25.14 -0.85 -3.55
CA PHE A 42 24.65 -0.01 -2.47
C PHE A 42 25.44 -0.28 -1.19
N TYR A 43 25.82 0.78 -0.51
CA TYR A 43 26.45 0.75 0.81
C TYR A 43 25.42 1.15 1.86
N ARG A 44 25.25 0.31 2.87
CA ARG A 44 24.27 0.56 3.95
C ARG A 44 24.86 1.49 4.99
N ASP A 45 24.19 2.62 5.25
CA ASP A 45 24.56 3.58 6.31
C ASP A 45 23.85 3.26 7.61
N VAL A 46 22.56 2.94 7.52
CA VAL A 46 21.70 2.54 8.64
C VAL A 46 20.83 1.38 8.20
N MET A 47 20.67 0.39 9.08
CA MET A 47 19.71 -0.70 8.86
C MET A 47 19.07 -1.08 10.18
N LEU A 48 17.78 -0.82 10.31
CA LEU A 48 16.99 -1.19 11.48
C LEU A 48 16.62 -2.68 11.41
N PRO A 49 16.51 -3.37 12.55
CA PRO A 49 16.04 -4.76 12.58
C PRO A 49 14.57 -4.83 12.12
N THR A 50 14.21 -5.89 11.42
CA THR A 50 12.84 -6.08 10.93
C THR A 50 12.32 -7.47 11.21
N THR A 51 11.01 -7.63 11.40
CA THR A 51 10.34 -8.92 11.37
C THR A 51 10.39 -9.52 9.95
N PRO A 52 10.16 -10.84 9.78
CA PRO A 52 10.05 -11.44 8.46
C PRO A 52 9.03 -10.71 7.57
N MET A 53 9.31 -10.68 6.27
CA MET A 53 8.43 -10.05 5.29
C MET A 53 7.12 -10.85 5.17
N LYS A 54 5.99 -10.17 5.36
CA LYS A 54 4.64 -10.72 5.18
C LYS A 54 4.21 -10.58 3.72
N ASN A 55 3.16 -11.29 3.34
CA ASN A 55 2.61 -11.24 1.98
C ASN A 55 1.16 -10.74 2.01
N GLN A 56 0.92 -9.57 1.41
CA GLN A 56 -0.43 -9.01 1.26
C GLN A 56 -1.27 -9.68 0.16
N GLY A 57 -0.63 -10.50 -0.69
CA GLY A 57 -1.27 -11.09 -1.86
C GLY A 57 -1.85 -10.02 -2.78
N SER A 58 -3.09 -10.22 -3.22
CA SER A 58 -3.83 -9.27 -4.08
C SER A 58 -4.67 -8.25 -3.30
N SER A 59 -4.54 -8.17 -1.97
CA SER A 59 -5.30 -7.23 -1.15
C SER A 59 -4.73 -5.80 -1.26
N SER A 60 -5.58 -4.79 -1.05
CA SER A 60 -5.16 -3.39 -0.94
C SER A 60 -4.91 -2.99 0.52
N LEU A 61 -4.30 -3.90 1.32
CA LEU A 61 -3.97 -3.69 2.73
C LEU A 61 -2.52 -3.22 2.93
N CYS A 62 -1.83 -2.75 1.90
CA CYS A 62 -0.44 -2.27 1.98
C CYS A 62 -0.22 -1.29 3.13
N TRP A 63 -1.16 -0.35 3.33
CA TRP A 63 -1.14 0.62 4.43
C TRP A 63 -1.11 -0.02 5.82
N ALA A 64 -1.89 -1.10 6.02
CA ALA A 64 -1.91 -1.83 7.28
C ALA A 64 -0.62 -2.65 7.46
N TYR A 65 -0.16 -3.34 6.40
CA TYR A 65 1.11 -4.08 6.42
C TYR A 65 2.30 -3.18 6.72
N ALA A 66 2.39 -2.03 6.03
CA ALA A 66 3.49 -1.08 6.19
C ALA A 66 3.51 -0.47 7.60
N MET A 67 2.35 0.00 8.10
CA MET A 67 2.29 0.63 9.41
C MET A 67 2.52 -0.38 10.55
N LEU A 68 1.96 -1.60 10.47
CA LEU A 68 2.26 -2.65 11.45
C LEU A 68 3.74 -3.05 11.41
N ALA A 69 4.36 -3.16 10.22
CA ALA A 69 5.80 -3.41 10.11
C ALA A 69 6.65 -2.28 10.71
N THR A 70 6.17 -1.04 10.63
CA THR A 70 6.80 0.12 11.26
C THR A 70 6.73 0.00 12.79
N ILE A 71 5.56 -0.32 13.36
CA ILE A 71 5.40 -0.57 14.81
C ILE A 71 6.29 -1.74 15.27
N GLU A 72 6.30 -2.85 14.53
CA GLU A 72 7.14 -4.03 14.83
C GLU A 72 8.63 -3.68 14.84
N THR A 73 9.09 -2.88 13.88
CA THR A 73 10.48 -2.43 13.79
C THR A 73 10.87 -1.52 14.97
N GLU A 74 9.97 -0.62 15.39
CA GLU A 74 10.19 0.23 16.57
C GLU A 74 10.42 -0.61 17.83
N HIS A 75 9.61 -1.66 18.04
CA HIS A 75 9.78 -2.59 19.16
C HIS A 75 11.10 -3.37 19.09
N LEU A 76 11.47 -3.85 17.90
CA LEU A 76 12.75 -4.55 17.72
C LEU A 76 13.96 -3.65 18.05
N VAL A 77 13.91 -2.37 17.70
CA VAL A 77 14.95 -1.39 18.06
C VAL A 77 15.03 -1.19 19.58
N GLN A 78 13.89 -1.25 20.28
CA GLN A 78 13.81 -1.15 21.74
C GLN A 78 14.21 -2.45 22.47
N GLY A 79 14.46 -3.54 21.73
CA GLY A 79 14.83 -4.84 22.29
C GLY A 79 13.63 -5.76 22.55
N ASP A 80 12.43 -5.35 22.20
CA ASP A 80 11.23 -6.17 22.23
C ASP A 80 10.99 -6.84 20.88
N SER A 81 10.17 -7.92 20.87
CA SER A 81 9.75 -8.59 19.64
C SER A 81 8.25 -8.76 19.63
N VAL A 82 7.57 -8.04 18.76
CA VAL A 82 6.16 -8.19 18.49
C VAL A 82 5.94 -8.53 17.02
N ASN A 83 4.93 -9.35 16.74
CA ASN A 83 4.51 -9.70 15.38
C ASN A 83 2.99 -9.51 15.32
N LEU A 84 2.51 -8.58 14.49
CA LEU A 84 1.14 -8.06 14.56
C LEU A 84 0.27 -8.60 13.43
N SER A 85 -1.00 -8.85 13.74
CA SER A 85 -1.96 -9.43 12.81
C SER A 85 -2.61 -8.35 11.91
N VAL A 86 -2.36 -8.43 10.62
CA VAL A 86 -3.09 -7.64 9.62
C VAL A 86 -4.53 -8.13 9.46
N ASP A 87 -4.77 -9.43 9.58
CA ASP A 87 -6.12 -10.01 9.47
C ASP A 87 -7.06 -9.46 10.54
N TYR A 88 -6.53 -9.18 11.75
CA TYR A 88 -7.28 -8.54 12.83
C TYR A 88 -7.73 -7.12 12.43
N VAL A 89 -6.82 -6.33 11.90
CA VAL A 89 -7.09 -4.97 11.41
C VAL A 89 -8.09 -5.00 10.26
N ALA A 90 -7.87 -5.87 9.28
CA ALA A 90 -8.75 -6.02 8.13
C ALA A 90 -10.19 -6.37 8.55
N ARG A 91 -10.33 -7.29 9.52
CA ARG A 91 -11.64 -7.66 10.09
C ARG A 91 -12.34 -6.46 10.74
N ALA A 92 -11.65 -5.75 11.62
CA ALA A 92 -12.20 -4.58 12.31
C ALA A 92 -12.63 -3.50 11.29
N TYR A 93 -11.78 -3.21 10.34
CA TYR A 93 -12.02 -2.21 9.30
C TYR A 93 -13.20 -2.56 8.38
N LEU A 94 -13.27 -3.79 7.90
CA LEU A 94 -14.37 -4.24 7.03
C LEU A 94 -15.71 -4.29 7.77
N ARG A 95 -15.71 -4.68 9.05
CA ARG A 95 -16.91 -4.64 9.89
C ARG A 95 -17.42 -3.21 10.07
N GLU A 96 -16.52 -2.29 10.42
CA GLU A 96 -16.86 -0.87 10.60
C GLU A 96 -17.41 -0.26 9.31
N GLN A 97 -16.77 -0.51 8.16
CA GLN A 97 -17.27 -0.04 6.88
C GLN A 97 -18.67 -0.56 6.58
N ALA A 98 -18.94 -1.86 6.83
CA ALA A 98 -20.24 -2.47 6.58
C ALA A 98 -21.33 -1.82 7.45
N GLU A 99 -21.07 -1.61 8.75
CA GLU A 99 -22.01 -0.93 9.65
C GLU A 99 -22.23 0.54 9.23
N ASN A 100 -21.16 1.26 8.91
CA ASN A 100 -21.23 2.66 8.48
C ASN A 100 -21.98 2.83 7.15
N GLN A 101 -21.73 1.96 6.17
CA GLN A 101 -22.42 2.00 4.89
C GLN A 101 -23.92 1.71 5.05
N PHE A 102 -24.27 0.70 5.85
CA PHE A 102 -25.66 0.41 6.18
C PHE A 102 -26.37 1.60 6.84
N MET A 103 -25.73 2.24 7.82
CA MET A 103 -26.30 3.41 8.51
C MET A 103 -26.44 4.63 7.62
N LYS A 104 -25.53 4.87 6.67
CA LYS A 104 -25.65 5.95 5.68
C LYS A 104 -26.79 5.71 4.68
N GLY A 105 -27.05 4.47 4.32
CA GLY A 105 -28.12 4.07 3.39
C GLY A 105 -29.52 4.05 4.02
N PHE A 106 -29.65 4.19 5.34
CA PHE A 106 -30.93 4.09 6.06
C PHE A 106 -31.48 5.48 6.42
N PRO A 107 -32.76 5.84 6.10
CA PRO A 107 -33.72 5.06 5.30
C PRO A 107 -33.90 5.51 3.85
N PHE A 108 -33.20 6.54 3.30
CA PHE A 108 -33.50 7.08 1.96
C PHE A 108 -32.38 7.82 1.23
N ASN A 109 -31.15 7.78 1.67
CA ASN A 109 -30.03 8.44 0.96
C ASN A 109 -29.23 7.42 0.13
N GLY A 110 -29.84 6.95 -0.94
CA GLY A 110 -29.28 5.96 -1.86
C GLY A 110 -28.22 6.49 -2.84
N ASP A 111 -27.26 7.26 -2.38
CA ASP A 111 -26.11 7.66 -3.20
C ASP A 111 -24.82 7.13 -2.58
N SER A 112 -24.76 5.79 -2.43
CA SER A 112 -23.54 5.14 -1.98
C SER A 112 -22.82 4.48 -3.16
N ASN A 113 -22.12 5.26 -3.97
CA ASN A 113 -21.05 4.77 -4.82
C ASN A 113 -19.82 4.29 -4.00
N ASP A 114 -19.95 4.29 -2.68
CA ASP A 114 -18.90 3.94 -1.74
C ASP A 114 -18.97 2.44 -1.41
N HIS A 115 -18.35 1.63 -2.27
CA HIS A 115 -18.25 0.19 -2.04
C HIS A 115 -17.26 -0.14 -0.92
N LEU A 116 -17.53 -1.25 -0.21
CA LEU A 116 -16.59 -1.81 0.76
C LEU A 116 -15.25 -2.13 0.08
N SER A 117 -14.18 -1.72 0.70
CA SER A 117 -12.84 -1.85 0.15
C SER A 117 -11.80 -2.09 1.26
N THR A 118 -10.71 -2.76 0.91
CA THR A 118 -9.55 -2.87 1.80
C THR A 118 -8.57 -1.70 1.66
N ARG A 119 -8.85 -0.73 0.78
CA ARG A 119 -8.04 0.48 0.63
C ARG A 119 -8.15 1.39 1.86
N GLY A 120 -7.08 2.04 2.20
CA GLY A 120 -7.00 2.95 3.35
C GLY A 120 -5.61 3.56 3.48
N MET A 121 -5.38 4.33 4.54
CA MET A 121 -4.14 5.04 4.80
C MET A 121 -3.56 4.70 6.17
N ALA A 122 -2.25 4.82 6.32
CA ALA A 122 -1.54 4.49 7.55
C ALA A 122 -2.11 5.17 8.82
N PRO A 123 -2.50 6.46 8.84
CA PRO A 123 -3.08 7.08 10.04
C PRO A 123 -4.37 6.40 10.51
N MET A 124 -5.20 5.88 9.58
CA MET A 124 -6.43 5.17 9.94
C MET A 124 -6.18 3.91 10.77
N LEU A 125 -4.99 3.28 10.60
CA LEU A 125 -4.61 2.13 11.41
C LEU A 125 -4.53 2.49 12.90
N ILE A 126 -4.01 3.66 13.24
CA ILE A 126 -3.89 4.10 14.62
C ILE A 126 -5.28 4.26 15.25
N ASP A 127 -6.22 4.84 14.52
CA ASP A 127 -7.62 4.98 14.97
C ASP A 127 -8.28 3.61 15.18
N LEU A 128 -8.08 2.66 14.26
CA LEU A 128 -8.57 1.29 14.38
C LEU A 128 -7.97 0.56 15.58
N ILE A 129 -6.66 0.70 15.80
CA ILE A 129 -5.95 0.11 16.95
C ILE A 129 -6.51 0.65 18.27
N GLN A 130 -6.71 1.96 18.38
CA GLN A 130 -7.25 2.58 19.58
C GLN A 130 -8.70 2.19 19.85
N THR A 131 -9.48 1.94 18.79
CA THR A 131 -10.91 1.60 18.88
C THR A 131 -11.14 0.12 19.12
N TYR A 132 -10.47 -0.75 18.37
CA TYR A 132 -10.75 -2.19 18.32
C TYR A 132 -9.65 -3.05 18.92
N GLY A 133 -8.49 -2.49 19.17
CA GLY A 133 -7.33 -3.22 19.67
C GLY A 133 -6.50 -3.88 18.57
N LEU A 134 -5.64 -4.81 18.98
CA LEU A 134 -4.76 -5.60 18.11
C LEU A 134 -4.70 -7.06 18.58
N ALA A 135 -4.23 -7.92 17.69
CA ALA A 135 -3.83 -9.28 18.01
C ALA A 135 -2.39 -9.55 17.56
N HIS A 136 -1.71 -10.46 18.26
CA HIS A 136 -0.47 -11.03 17.79
C HIS A 136 -0.73 -11.90 16.55
N TYR A 137 0.22 -11.94 15.62
CA TYR A 137 0.11 -12.67 14.35
C TYR A 137 -0.27 -14.16 14.57
N ASP A 138 0.41 -14.85 15.48
CA ASP A 138 0.14 -16.26 15.75
C ASP A 138 -1.21 -16.50 16.44
N ALA A 139 -1.79 -15.47 17.07
CA ALA A 139 -3.10 -15.56 17.70
C ALA A 139 -4.26 -15.38 16.73
N TYR A 140 -4.02 -14.65 15.65
CA TYR A 140 -5.04 -14.36 14.64
C TYR A 140 -4.41 -14.15 13.26
N HIS A 141 -4.20 -15.24 12.55
CA HIS A 141 -3.76 -15.25 11.17
C HIS A 141 -4.25 -16.52 10.48
N ARG A 142 -4.95 -16.36 9.37
CA ARG A 142 -5.47 -17.50 8.60
C ARG A 142 -4.55 -17.97 7.48
N GLY A 143 -3.39 -17.38 7.35
CA GLY A 143 -2.45 -17.66 6.26
C GLY A 143 -2.88 -17.06 4.92
N ASP A 144 -2.12 -17.38 3.87
CA ASP A 144 -2.31 -16.86 2.51
C ASP A 144 -3.64 -17.28 1.84
N GLN A 145 -4.55 -17.93 2.57
CA GLN A 145 -5.83 -18.45 2.07
C GLN A 145 -6.98 -17.44 2.15
N ALA A 146 -6.80 -16.31 2.84
CA ALA A 146 -7.84 -15.28 2.97
C ALA A 146 -7.94 -14.45 1.69
N ASP A 147 -8.93 -14.72 0.85
CA ASP A 147 -9.22 -13.89 -0.31
C ASP A 147 -10.08 -12.68 0.10
N MET A 148 -9.40 -11.57 0.36
CA MET A 148 -10.05 -10.31 0.77
C MET A 148 -11.04 -9.79 -0.29
N SER A 149 -10.85 -10.06 -1.56
CA SER A 149 -11.76 -9.64 -2.62
C SER A 149 -13.09 -10.40 -2.56
N VAL A 150 -13.03 -11.69 -2.21
CA VAL A 150 -14.21 -12.53 -1.99
C VAL A 150 -14.95 -12.11 -0.73
N ILE A 151 -14.22 -11.88 0.36
CA ILE A 151 -14.79 -11.44 1.65
C ILE A 151 -15.52 -10.11 1.46
N THR A 152 -14.86 -9.09 0.89
CA THR A 152 -15.41 -7.76 0.67
C THR A 152 -16.67 -7.82 -0.20
N ARG A 153 -16.67 -8.62 -1.26
CA ARG A 153 -17.86 -8.80 -2.14
C ARG A 153 -19.03 -9.49 -1.43
N LYS A 154 -18.76 -10.46 -0.54
CA LYS A 154 -19.80 -11.09 0.28
C LYS A 154 -20.38 -10.10 1.28
N LEU A 155 -19.53 -9.29 1.92
CA LEU A 155 -19.95 -8.25 2.85
C LEU A 155 -20.81 -7.19 2.14
N GLN A 156 -20.41 -6.74 0.95
CA GLN A 156 -21.21 -5.79 0.17
C GLN A 156 -22.62 -6.33 -0.10
N LYS A 157 -22.73 -7.59 -0.54
CA LYS A 157 -24.01 -8.24 -0.75
C LYS A 157 -24.84 -8.35 0.54
N CYS A 158 -24.19 -8.57 1.67
CA CYS A 158 -24.86 -8.60 2.96
C CYS A 158 -25.42 -7.22 3.32
N VAL A 159 -24.65 -6.14 3.13
CA VAL A 159 -25.11 -4.76 3.35
C VAL A 159 -26.29 -4.43 2.45
N ASP A 160 -26.20 -4.74 1.15
CA ASP A 160 -27.23 -4.42 0.16
C ASP A 160 -28.53 -5.19 0.37
N GLY A 161 -28.45 -6.40 0.93
CA GLY A 161 -29.60 -7.32 1.10
C GLY A 161 -30.23 -7.32 2.49
N THR A 162 -29.67 -6.62 3.47
CA THR A 162 -30.15 -6.69 4.87
C THR A 162 -30.98 -5.46 5.22
N MET A 163 -32.05 -5.68 5.99
CA MET A 163 -33.03 -4.64 6.34
C MET A 163 -32.88 -4.13 7.78
N THR A 164 -32.18 -4.84 8.65
CA THR A 164 -32.03 -4.46 10.06
C THR A 164 -30.57 -4.52 10.51
N LEU A 165 -30.17 -3.65 11.42
CA LEU A 165 -28.82 -3.62 11.95
C LEU A 165 -28.42 -4.93 12.70
N PRO A 166 -29.29 -5.57 13.50
CA PRO A 166 -28.96 -6.86 14.11
C PRO A 166 -28.68 -7.96 13.09
N ASP A 167 -29.48 -8.07 12.03
CA ASP A 167 -29.29 -9.06 10.98
C ASP A 167 -28.00 -8.79 10.19
N LEU A 168 -27.72 -7.49 9.92
CA LEU A 168 -26.47 -7.08 9.30
C LEU A 168 -25.28 -7.55 10.13
N ARG A 169 -25.25 -7.22 11.42
CA ARG A 169 -24.15 -7.61 12.32
C ARG A 169 -23.94 -9.11 12.35
N GLN A 170 -25.01 -9.86 12.44
CA GLN A 170 -24.93 -11.33 12.41
C GLN A 170 -24.36 -11.84 11.08
N GLY A 171 -24.85 -11.32 9.94
CA GLY A 171 -24.37 -11.71 8.62
C GLY A 171 -22.92 -11.31 8.38
N VAL A 172 -22.52 -10.11 8.80
CA VAL A 172 -21.14 -9.61 8.72
C VAL A 172 -20.21 -10.47 9.55
N ASP A 173 -20.57 -10.75 10.83
CA ASP A 173 -19.74 -11.57 11.71
C ASP A 173 -19.57 -12.99 11.13
N GLN A 174 -20.65 -13.60 10.60
CA GLN A 174 -20.57 -14.92 9.97
C GLN A 174 -19.63 -14.93 8.76
N ILE A 175 -19.73 -13.93 7.86
CA ILE A 175 -18.87 -13.84 6.68
C ILE A 175 -17.39 -13.67 7.07
N LEU A 176 -17.14 -12.85 8.11
CA LEU A 176 -15.78 -12.60 8.60
C LEU A 176 -15.23 -13.82 9.34
N ASP A 177 -16.06 -14.55 10.12
CA ASP A 177 -15.66 -15.79 10.78
C ASP A 177 -15.29 -16.88 9.77
N ASP A 178 -16.09 -17.03 8.72
CA ASP A 178 -15.82 -17.98 7.63
C ASP A 178 -14.54 -17.64 6.86
N GLY A 179 -14.28 -16.34 6.64
CA GLY A 179 -13.15 -15.84 5.87
C GLY A 179 -11.84 -15.72 6.64
N LEU A 180 -11.90 -15.15 7.84
CA LEU A 180 -10.74 -14.78 8.67
C LEU A 180 -10.63 -15.54 9.99
N GLY A 181 -11.66 -16.30 10.34
CA GLY A 181 -11.78 -16.98 11.64
C GLY A 181 -12.45 -16.11 12.71
N PRO A 182 -12.92 -16.73 13.80
CA PRO A 182 -13.56 -16.02 14.89
C PRO A 182 -12.59 -15.08 15.61
N MET A 183 -13.09 -13.91 16.03
CA MET A 183 -12.29 -12.90 16.72
C MET A 183 -11.80 -13.42 18.06
N PRO A 184 -10.50 -13.33 18.39
CA PRO A 184 -9.99 -13.73 19.68
C PRO A 184 -10.49 -12.77 20.76
N GLN A 185 -11.06 -13.33 21.83
CA GLN A 185 -11.49 -12.53 22.99
C GLN A 185 -10.32 -12.19 23.93
N SER A 186 -9.25 -12.93 23.85
CA SER A 186 -8.03 -12.71 24.64
C SER A 186 -6.80 -13.18 23.88
N ILE A 187 -5.70 -12.53 24.14
CA ILE A 187 -4.38 -12.80 23.56
C ILE A 187 -3.47 -13.19 24.70
N PHE A 188 -2.79 -14.34 24.59
CA PHE A 188 -1.82 -14.78 25.57
C PHE A 188 -0.42 -14.51 25.05
N MET A 189 0.32 -13.64 25.74
CA MET A 189 1.68 -13.25 25.38
C MET A 189 2.51 -12.91 26.61
N PHE A 190 3.79 -13.23 26.60
CA PHE A 190 4.72 -12.99 27.73
C PHE A 190 4.21 -13.52 29.08
N GLY A 191 3.51 -14.67 29.08
CA GLY A 191 2.98 -15.28 30.28
C GLY A 191 1.72 -14.64 30.87
N THR A 192 1.13 -13.67 30.18
CA THR A 192 -0.07 -12.93 30.62
C THR A 192 -1.15 -12.93 29.54
N ARG A 193 -2.39 -12.85 29.99
CA ARG A 193 -3.56 -12.74 29.12
C ARG A 193 -4.00 -11.28 29.02
N TYR A 194 -4.17 -10.82 27.78
CA TYR A 194 -4.64 -9.48 27.43
C TYR A 194 -5.98 -9.56 26.72
N THR A 195 -6.82 -8.56 26.88
CA THR A 195 -7.83 -8.23 25.88
C THR A 195 -7.14 -7.63 24.64
N PRO A 196 -7.77 -7.63 23.45
CA PRO A 196 -7.18 -6.97 22.27
C PRO A 196 -6.82 -5.48 22.47
N LEU A 197 -7.62 -4.75 23.26
CA LEU A 197 -7.34 -3.34 23.59
C LEU A 197 -6.13 -3.20 24.53
N GLU A 198 -6.04 -4.01 25.58
CA GLU A 198 -4.88 -4.01 26.48
C GLU A 198 -3.60 -4.37 25.73
N PHE A 199 -3.67 -5.37 24.83
CA PHE A 199 -2.53 -5.72 23.98
C PHE A 199 -2.15 -4.55 23.07
N ALA A 200 -3.11 -3.92 22.41
CA ALA A 200 -2.87 -2.75 21.57
C ALA A 200 -2.18 -1.63 22.34
N HIS A 201 -2.67 -1.28 23.51
CA HIS A 201 -2.10 -0.21 24.34
C HIS A 201 -0.70 -0.56 24.88
N SER A 202 -0.33 -1.84 24.94
CA SER A 202 1.01 -2.26 25.33
C SER A 202 2.03 -2.10 24.20
N VAL A 203 1.58 -2.09 22.92
CA VAL A 203 2.46 -2.06 21.75
C VAL A 203 2.35 -0.79 20.91
N CYS A 204 1.29 0.00 21.08
CA CYS A 204 1.08 1.22 20.29
C CYS A 204 0.32 2.27 21.09
N LYS A 205 0.96 3.38 21.42
CA LYS A 205 0.33 4.51 22.10
C LYS A 205 -0.11 5.55 21.07
N GLU A 206 -1.25 6.16 21.33
CA GLU A 206 -1.90 7.13 20.43
C GLU A 206 -0.97 8.28 19.96
N LYS A 207 -0.10 8.77 20.87
CA LYS A 207 0.72 9.97 20.62
C LYS A 207 2.15 9.68 20.14
N GLU A 208 2.45 8.43 19.82
CA GLU A 208 3.79 8.05 19.35
C GLU A 208 4.00 8.36 17.87
N TRP A 209 2.93 8.56 17.09
CA TRP A 209 2.98 8.68 15.65
C TRP A 209 2.47 10.04 15.17
N VAL A 210 3.17 10.59 14.18
CA VAL A 210 2.80 11.86 13.54
C VAL A 210 2.72 11.63 12.03
N ALA A 211 1.52 11.79 11.45
CA ALA A 211 1.36 11.81 10.00
C ALA A 211 1.81 13.19 9.48
N MET A 212 2.67 13.16 8.45
CA MET A 212 3.23 14.36 7.82
C MET A 212 3.05 14.31 6.31
N THR A 213 2.94 15.48 5.68
CA THR A 213 2.86 15.65 4.23
C THR A 213 3.48 16.98 3.81
N SER A 214 3.55 17.23 2.50
CA SER A 214 4.16 18.46 1.96
C SER A 214 3.41 18.94 0.73
N PHE A 215 2.51 19.94 0.91
CA PHE A 215 1.75 20.55 -0.18
C PHE A 215 1.60 22.05 0.01
N THR A 216 1.54 22.82 -1.09
CA THR A 216 1.47 24.29 -1.04
C THR A 216 0.07 24.86 -1.00
N HIS A 217 -0.97 24.05 -1.29
CA HIS A 217 -2.36 24.51 -1.25
C HIS A 217 -2.93 24.64 0.17
N HIS A 218 -2.18 24.18 1.20
CA HIS A 218 -2.44 24.43 2.59
C HIS A 218 -1.22 25.10 3.28
N PRO A 219 -1.43 25.89 4.34
CA PRO A 219 -0.33 26.52 5.05
C PRO A 219 0.62 25.48 5.67
N PHE A 220 1.93 25.74 5.59
CA PHE A 220 2.91 24.92 6.28
C PHE A 220 2.79 25.05 7.82
N TYR A 221 3.21 24.02 8.52
CA TYR A 221 3.16 23.87 9.99
C TYR A 221 1.75 23.85 10.58
N GLN A 222 0.75 23.57 9.75
CA GLN A 222 -0.63 23.35 10.15
C GLN A 222 -1.08 21.94 9.75
N ARG A 223 -2.12 21.46 10.42
CA ARG A 223 -2.73 20.18 10.08
C ARG A 223 -3.93 20.38 9.17
N PHE A 224 -4.08 19.51 8.19
CA PHE A 224 -5.27 19.43 7.36
C PHE A 224 -5.58 17.97 7.02
N ALA A 225 -6.82 17.67 6.68
CA ALA A 225 -7.21 16.36 6.17
C ALA A 225 -6.77 16.25 4.72
N LEU A 226 -5.86 15.31 4.43
CA LEU A 226 -5.35 15.11 3.06
C LEU A 226 -6.48 14.68 2.13
N GLU A 227 -6.62 15.39 0.99
CA GLU A 227 -7.70 15.24 0.02
C GLU A 227 -7.40 14.13 -1.00
N VAL A 228 -7.32 12.91 -0.50
CA VAL A 228 -7.18 11.69 -1.33
C VAL A 228 -8.32 10.72 -1.03
N PRO A 229 -8.75 9.92 -2.03
CA PRO A 229 -9.92 9.03 -1.88
C PRO A 229 -9.78 8.02 -0.75
N ASP A 230 -8.55 7.58 -0.44
CA ASP A 230 -8.29 6.56 0.57
C ASP A 230 -8.30 7.11 2.00
N ASN A 231 -8.29 8.45 2.19
CA ASN A 231 -8.42 9.09 3.50
C ASN A 231 -9.88 9.12 4.00
N ARG A 232 -10.48 7.95 4.18
CA ARG A 232 -11.90 7.79 4.55
C ARG A 232 -12.25 8.31 5.93
N TYR A 233 -11.27 8.42 6.84
CA TYR A 233 -11.44 8.91 8.19
C TYR A 233 -11.18 10.42 8.31
N HIS A 234 -10.83 11.07 7.19
CA HIS A 234 -10.38 12.47 7.18
C HIS A 234 -9.22 12.70 8.16
N SER A 235 -8.32 11.72 8.24
CA SER A 235 -7.13 11.79 9.08
C SER A 235 -6.28 13.00 8.70
N THR A 236 -5.77 13.71 9.72
CA THR A 236 -5.04 14.95 9.51
C THR A 236 -3.54 14.74 9.45
N PHE A 237 -2.88 15.45 8.56
CA PHE A 237 -1.44 15.43 8.35
C PHE A 237 -0.85 16.79 8.71
N LEU A 238 0.29 16.79 9.40
CA LEU A 238 1.09 17.99 9.58
C LEU A 238 1.77 18.35 8.24
N ASN A 239 1.42 19.50 7.69
CA ASN A 239 1.99 19.98 6.46
C ASN A 239 3.33 20.67 6.71
N VAL A 240 4.39 20.28 6.01
CA VAL A 240 5.73 20.87 6.15
C VAL A 240 6.36 21.06 4.77
N PRO A 241 7.35 21.97 4.60
CA PRO A 241 8.11 22.05 3.36
C PRO A 241 8.77 20.70 3.01
N ILE A 242 8.95 20.42 1.70
CA ILE A 242 9.47 19.13 1.23
C ILE A 242 10.85 18.81 1.82
N ASP A 243 11.74 19.79 1.91
CA ASP A 243 13.07 19.61 2.50
C ASP A 243 13.00 19.27 3.99
N THR A 244 12.03 19.87 4.69
CA THR A 244 11.77 19.54 6.09
C THR A 244 11.25 18.11 6.21
N LEU A 245 10.32 17.69 5.33
CA LEU A 245 9.79 16.32 5.32
C LEU A 245 10.92 15.31 5.10
N MET A 246 11.76 15.53 4.07
CA MET A 246 12.89 14.65 3.75
C MET A 246 13.90 14.58 4.90
N THR A 247 14.22 15.73 5.53
CA THR A 247 15.12 15.79 6.68
C THR A 247 14.55 15.01 7.87
N GLN A 248 13.25 15.17 8.17
CA GLN A 248 12.60 14.45 9.26
C GLN A 248 12.61 12.94 9.06
N ILE A 249 12.37 12.46 7.82
CA ILE A 249 12.45 11.04 7.49
C ILE A 249 13.88 10.52 7.73
N GLU A 250 14.90 11.21 7.18
CA GLU A 250 16.29 10.78 7.32
C GLU A 250 16.75 10.78 8.80
N GLU A 251 16.44 11.83 9.53
CA GLU A 251 16.79 11.93 10.96
C GLU A 251 16.06 10.90 11.82
N SER A 252 14.78 10.61 11.54
CA SER A 252 14.00 9.56 12.20
C SER A 252 14.72 8.22 12.10
N VAL A 253 15.07 7.81 10.89
CA VAL A 253 15.75 6.53 10.63
C VAL A 253 17.16 6.51 11.28
N ARG A 254 17.91 7.62 11.23
CA ARG A 254 19.24 7.73 11.89
C ARG A 254 19.16 7.59 13.40
N ARG A 255 18.06 8.01 14.01
CA ARG A 255 17.81 7.88 15.46
C ARG A 255 17.23 6.52 15.85
N GLY A 256 17.01 5.62 14.90
CA GLY A 256 16.48 4.29 15.15
C GLY A 256 14.97 4.16 15.00
N HIS A 257 14.28 5.20 14.50
CA HIS A 257 12.83 5.20 14.34
C HIS A 257 12.45 4.96 12.87
N PRO A 258 11.74 3.86 12.54
CA PRO A 258 11.27 3.59 11.19
C PRO A 258 10.16 4.57 10.79
N VAL A 259 9.92 4.69 9.48
CA VAL A 259 8.89 5.59 8.96
C VAL A 259 7.95 4.81 8.03
N CYS A 260 6.65 4.88 8.27
CA CYS A 260 5.66 4.41 7.31
C CYS A 260 5.54 5.42 6.17
N TRP A 261 5.89 4.99 4.96
CA TRP A 261 5.83 5.79 3.74
C TRP A 261 4.63 5.37 2.88
N GLU A 262 4.00 6.34 2.28
CA GLU A 262 2.91 6.17 1.31
C GLU A 262 3.18 7.04 0.10
N GLY A 263 3.02 6.49 -1.12
CA GLY A 263 3.30 7.19 -2.35
C GLY A 263 3.02 6.35 -3.59
N ASP A 264 3.52 6.84 -4.72
CA ASP A 264 3.31 6.27 -6.05
C ASP A 264 4.43 5.28 -6.41
N ILE A 265 4.04 4.05 -6.75
CA ILE A 265 4.95 3.01 -7.26
C ILE A 265 4.68 2.69 -8.74
N SER A 266 3.71 3.36 -9.36
CA SER A 266 3.40 3.22 -10.78
C SER A 266 4.34 4.02 -11.68
N GLU A 267 5.21 4.83 -11.08
CA GLU A 267 6.19 5.64 -11.80
C GLU A 267 7.17 4.79 -12.63
N PRO A 268 7.60 5.26 -13.82
CA PRO A 268 8.31 4.43 -14.81
C PRO A 268 9.65 3.83 -14.36
N ARG A 269 10.20 4.30 -13.25
CA ARG A 269 11.52 3.87 -12.76
C ARG A 269 11.51 3.07 -11.47
N PHE A 270 10.37 2.52 -11.09
CA PHE A 270 10.33 1.40 -10.17
C PHE A 270 10.81 0.14 -10.88
N ASN A 271 12.01 -0.31 -10.55
CA ASN A 271 12.61 -1.53 -11.11
C ASN A 271 12.54 -2.65 -10.09
N TRP A 272 11.43 -3.38 -10.11
CA TRP A 272 11.15 -4.48 -9.17
C TRP A 272 12.13 -5.66 -9.33
N GLU A 273 12.64 -5.91 -10.54
CA GLU A 273 13.61 -6.99 -10.78
C GLU A 273 14.97 -6.64 -10.19
N ALA A 274 15.35 -5.38 -10.22
CA ALA A 274 16.60 -4.89 -9.67
C ALA A 274 16.50 -4.45 -8.20
N GLY A 275 15.28 -4.39 -7.65
CA GLY A 275 15.02 -4.07 -6.26
C GLY A 275 15.28 -2.60 -5.89
N PHE A 276 15.19 -1.66 -6.83
CA PHE A 276 15.33 -0.24 -6.54
C PHE A 276 14.43 0.65 -7.40
N ALA A 277 14.14 1.85 -6.89
CA ALA A 277 13.46 2.90 -7.60
C ALA A 277 14.30 4.19 -7.59
N GLN A 278 14.15 5.00 -8.62
CA GLN A 278 14.80 6.31 -8.72
C GLN A 278 13.95 7.24 -9.59
N LEU A 279 14.18 8.54 -9.50
CA LEU A 279 13.54 9.52 -10.38
C LEU A 279 14.00 9.35 -11.84
N SER A 280 13.18 9.83 -12.79
CA SER A 280 13.43 9.62 -14.21
C SER A 280 14.65 10.35 -14.73
N ASP A 281 14.98 11.51 -14.21
CA ASP A 281 16.20 12.24 -14.46
C ASP A 281 16.99 12.41 -13.16
N GLU A 282 18.23 11.91 -13.14
CA GLU A 282 19.10 12.00 -11.96
C GLU A 282 19.58 13.43 -11.71
N THR A 283 19.37 14.33 -12.66
CA THR A 283 19.74 15.75 -12.59
C THR A 283 18.57 16.65 -12.24
N GLU A 284 17.36 16.13 -12.25
CA GLU A 284 16.15 16.89 -11.92
C GLU A 284 16.01 17.02 -10.41
N GLU A 285 16.09 18.23 -9.91
CA GLU A 285 15.82 18.55 -8.51
C GLU A 285 14.32 18.51 -8.25
N VAL A 286 13.88 17.71 -7.26
CA VAL A 286 12.47 17.66 -6.86
C VAL A 286 12.15 18.90 -6.05
N THR A 287 11.50 19.87 -6.67
CA THR A 287 11.06 21.09 -6.00
C THR A 287 9.70 20.94 -5.36
N GLN A 288 9.38 21.83 -4.43
CA GLN A 288 8.06 21.92 -3.81
C GLN A 288 6.95 22.10 -4.84
N GLU A 289 7.20 22.94 -5.87
CA GLU A 289 6.27 23.23 -6.96
C GLU A 289 6.06 22.01 -7.87
N ALA A 290 7.14 21.28 -8.19
CA ALA A 290 7.04 20.06 -9.00
C ALA A 290 6.16 19.02 -8.30
N ARG A 291 6.36 18.83 -6.97
CA ARG A 291 5.53 17.94 -6.16
C ARG A 291 4.05 18.37 -6.16
N GLN A 292 3.78 19.67 -5.97
CA GLN A 292 2.41 20.20 -5.97
C GLN A 292 1.73 19.98 -7.33
N THR A 293 2.43 20.30 -8.41
CA THR A 293 1.94 20.13 -9.77
C THR A 293 1.61 18.67 -10.09
N ALA A 294 2.49 17.74 -9.70
CA ALA A 294 2.28 16.32 -9.92
C ALA A 294 1.05 15.79 -9.16
N PHE A 295 0.82 16.27 -7.94
CA PHE A 295 -0.38 15.93 -7.15
C PHE A 295 -1.65 16.49 -7.79
N GLU A 296 -1.70 17.79 -8.14
CA GLU A 296 -2.86 18.45 -8.73
C GLU A 296 -3.26 17.87 -10.09
N HIS A 297 -2.28 17.38 -10.86
CA HIS A 297 -2.51 16.75 -12.16
C HIS A 297 -2.68 15.24 -12.08
N HIS A 298 -2.74 14.64 -10.88
CA HIS A 298 -2.83 13.20 -10.66
C HIS A 298 -1.70 12.40 -11.37
N GLN A 299 -0.52 13.01 -11.48
CA GLN A 299 0.69 12.37 -12.01
C GLN A 299 1.41 11.54 -10.95
N THR A 300 1.24 11.92 -9.68
CA THR A 300 1.67 11.17 -8.51
C THR A 300 0.43 10.86 -7.69
N THR A 301 0.25 9.59 -7.32
CA THR A 301 -0.90 9.07 -6.58
C THR A 301 -0.46 8.36 -5.29
N ASP A 302 -1.41 7.94 -4.47
CA ASP A 302 -1.22 7.21 -3.22
C ASP A 302 -1.52 5.72 -3.42
N ASP A 303 -0.74 5.02 -4.23
CA ASP A 303 -1.09 3.67 -4.66
C ASP A 303 -0.42 2.54 -3.86
N HIS A 304 0.59 2.86 -3.03
CA HIS A 304 1.26 1.85 -2.20
C HIS A 304 1.91 2.40 -0.92
N CYS A 305 2.01 1.52 0.08
CA CYS A 305 2.66 1.82 1.35
C CYS A 305 3.79 0.83 1.64
N MET A 306 4.91 1.35 2.18
CA MET A 306 6.05 0.56 2.65
C MET A 306 6.63 1.14 3.94
N SER A 307 7.42 0.36 4.68
CA SER A 307 8.14 0.86 5.84
C SER A 307 9.58 1.21 5.46
N ILE A 308 10.02 2.44 5.72
CA ILE A 308 11.43 2.86 5.61
C ILE A 308 12.16 2.34 6.84
N VAL A 309 13.12 1.45 6.62
CA VAL A 309 13.84 0.75 7.68
C VAL A 309 15.35 0.97 7.61
N GLY A 310 15.82 1.80 6.69
CA GLY A 310 17.24 2.08 6.62
C GLY A 310 17.61 3.16 5.61
N LEU A 311 18.90 3.47 5.59
CA LEU A 311 19.54 4.42 4.70
C LEU A 311 20.71 3.75 3.97
N ALA A 312 20.91 4.10 2.72
CA ALA A 312 22.00 3.63 1.90
C ALA A 312 22.50 4.74 0.98
N HIS A 313 23.71 4.53 0.42
CA HIS A 313 24.21 5.33 -0.71
C HIS A 313 24.82 4.40 -1.77
N ASP A 314 24.90 4.89 -3.01
CA ASP A 314 25.62 4.19 -4.08
C ASP A 314 27.07 4.65 -4.20
N GLY A 315 27.82 4.08 -5.15
CA GLY A 315 29.23 4.43 -5.39
C GLY A 315 29.47 5.88 -5.81
N GLU A 316 28.44 6.63 -6.17
CA GLU A 316 28.47 8.05 -6.54
C GLU A 316 28.02 8.95 -5.38
N GLY A 317 27.68 8.38 -4.23
CA GLY A 317 27.24 9.10 -3.04
C GLY A 317 25.76 9.54 -3.07
N ARG A 318 24.96 9.05 -4.03
CA ARG A 318 23.52 9.32 -4.05
C ARG A 318 22.85 8.54 -2.93
N ARG A 319 21.93 9.20 -2.24
CA ARG A 319 21.24 8.66 -1.05
C ARG A 319 19.99 7.90 -1.44
N TYR A 320 19.72 6.82 -0.72
CA TYR A 320 18.55 5.94 -0.88
C TYR A 320 17.96 5.57 0.46
N PHE A 321 16.64 5.38 0.49
CA PHE A 321 15.95 4.72 1.60
C PHE A 321 15.91 3.21 1.37
N ILE A 322 16.10 2.44 2.43
CA ILE A 322 15.86 0.99 2.41
C ILE A 322 14.44 0.76 2.85
N MET A 323 13.65 0.13 1.97
CA MET A 323 12.22 -0.06 2.15
C MET A 323 11.91 -1.53 2.46
N LYS A 324 11.03 -1.76 3.46
CA LYS A 324 10.42 -3.07 3.70
C LYS A 324 9.05 -3.11 3.05
N ASN A 325 8.90 -3.96 2.04
CA ASN A 325 7.64 -4.19 1.32
C ASN A 325 6.84 -5.34 1.96
N SER A 326 5.64 -5.63 1.43
CA SER A 326 4.71 -6.67 1.91
C SER A 326 4.31 -7.68 0.81
N TRP A 327 5.26 -8.07 -0.05
CA TRP A 327 5.00 -9.00 -1.16
C TRP A 327 5.65 -10.38 -0.98
N GLY A 328 5.94 -10.75 0.27
CA GLY A 328 6.58 -12.04 0.59
C GLY A 328 8.06 -12.10 0.25
N ALA A 329 8.71 -13.16 0.70
CA ALA A 329 10.15 -13.36 0.58
C ALA A 329 10.60 -13.92 -0.78
N SER A 330 9.75 -13.92 -1.82
CA SER A 330 10.08 -14.48 -3.14
C SER A 330 11.09 -13.65 -3.95
N ASN A 331 11.31 -12.40 -3.57
CA ASN A 331 12.31 -11.52 -4.18
C ASN A 331 13.55 -11.44 -3.27
N GLN A 332 14.72 -11.54 -3.85
CA GLN A 332 16.02 -11.56 -3.14
C GLN A 332 16.47 -10.17 -2.63
N PHE A 333 15.55 -9.25 -2.39
CA PHE A 333 15.89 -7.89 -1.99
C PHE A 333 15.27 -7.51 -0.65
#